data_8f5a240ab744829cf2afd05ec7c24039
#
_entry.id   8f5a240ab744829cf2afd05ec7c24039
#
_cell.length_a   1.000
_cell.length_b   1.000
_cell.length_c   1.000
_cell.angle_alpha   90.00
_cell.angle_beta   90.00
_cell.angle_gamma   90.00
#
_symmetry.space_group_name_H-M   'P 1'
#
loop_
_entity.id
_entity.type
_entity.pdbx_description
1 polymer ?
#
loop_
_entity_poly.entity_id
_entity_poly.type
_entity_poly.pdbx_seq_one_letter_code
_entity_poly.pdbx_strand_id
1 'polypeptide(L)'
;MRQLNLAAPLIAAIAGVGVSTLRRWRARRRSGQSLLMRRRNVMRPVIASADSAHEAANLVRRLHGLIGAESLARSVGVSRRVAARIKQLTLTRMEYERKAGLRQIRIAVPGVLRGMDAMQFPGRRERYALIAADGAVPYRTSVSVGPRYDATLVARALATDLEQNGAPLVYRLDRASAHDAPAARGVLAAHRVLVLHGPPRYPGYYGQLERQNREHRAWLRVGSEPGDGKLEPCLREMLEGVNRQWRRRTLGWRTAAEAWSARPPLDVDRVALHEEVRERAHAIARRLSGRGHPADLAERLAIEQTLTRMGYLRQQLGGWC
;
A
#
# COMPACT_ATOMS: atom_id res chain seq x y z
N MET A 1 1.98 -44.36 18.35
CA MET A 1 2.05 -43.12 17.58
C MET A 1 1.77 -43.44 16.11
N ARG A 2 0.61 -43.01 15.55
CA ARG A 2 0.33 -43.16 14.11
C ARG A 2 1.24 -42.21 13.33
N GLN A 3 2.12 -42.76 12.48
CA GLN A 3 2.93 -41.95 11.56
C GLN A 3 1.97 -41.28 10.56
N LEU A 4 1.83 -39.98 10.65
CA LEU A 4 1.12 -39.20 9.66
C LEU A 4 1.93 -39.23 8.35
N ASN A 5 1.38 -39.85 7.32
CA ASN A 5 2.02 -39.98 6.00
C ASN A 5 1.81 -38.66 5.23
N LEU A 6 2.52 -37.60 5.63
CA LEU A 6 2.43 -36.28 5.00
C LEU A 6 3.28 -36.23 3.71
N ALA A 7 2.75 -35.58 2.69
CA ALA A 7 3.47 -35.36 1.43
C ALA A 7 4.75 -34.51 1.65
N ALA A 8 5.81 -34.82 0.90
CA ALA A 8 7.11 -34.15 1.04
C ALA A 8 7.06 -32.60 0.91
N PRO A 9 6.23 -31.99 0.05
CA PRO A 9 6.09 -30.55 0.00
C PRO A 9 5.53 -29.94 1.29
N LEU A 10 4.54 -30.60 1.90
CA LEU A 10 3.93 -30.15 3.15
C LEU A 10 4.91 -30.23 4.33
N ILE A 11 5.67 -31.33 4.42
CA ILE A 11 6.70 -31.46 5.45
C ILE A 11 7.81 -30.41 5.27
N ALA A 12 8.20 -30.13 4.03
CA ALA A 12 9.19 -29.10 3.72
C ALA A 12 8.72 -27.69 4.12
N ALA A 13 7.44 -27.38 3.86
CA ALA A 13 6.83 -26.12 4.25
C ALA A 13 6.76 -25.97 5.78
N ILE A 14 6.31 -27.00 6.51
CA ILE A 14 6.26 -27.02 7.98
C ILE A 14 7.66 -26.84 8.59
N ALA A 15 8.68 -27.47 7.99
CA ALA A 15 10.07 -27.39 8.46
C ALA A 15 10.80 -26.11 8.01
N GLY A 16 10.17 -25.23 7.22
CA GLY A 16 10.79 -24.01 6.70
C GLY A 16 11.95 -24.25 5.75
N VAL A 17 11.97 -25.41 5.03
CA VAL A 17 13.05 -25.79 4.13
C VAL A 17 12.54 -26.11 2.73
N GLY A 18 13.43 -26.02 1.73
CA GLY A 18 13.07 -26.45 0.37
C GLY A 18 12.90 -27.99 0.26
N VAL A 19 12.01 -28.44 -0.64
CA VAL A 19 11.76 -29.87 -0.90
C VAL A 19 13.05 -30.63 -1.25
N SER A 20 13.96 -30.01 -2.00
CA SER A 20 15.30 -30.60 -2.31
C SER A 20 16.14 -30.82 -1.06
N THR A 21 16.09 -29.92 -0.09
CA THR A 21 16.78 -30.04 1.21
C THR A 21 16.18 -31.20 2.01
N LEU A 22 14.86 -31.32 2.06
CA LEU A 22 14.17 -32.42 2.74
C LEU A 22 14.52 -33.77 2.10
N ARG A 23 14.55 -33.88 0.76
CA ARG A 23 14.96 -35.09 0.04
C ARG A 23 16.40 -35.49 0.38
N ARG A 24 17.30 -34.51 0.46
CA ARG A 24 18.70 -34.72 0.83
C ARG A 24 18.85 -35.22 2.27
N TRP A 25 18.10 -34.67 3.20
CA TRP A 25 18.06 -35.12 4.59
C TRP A 25 17.54 -36.57 4.72
N ARG A 26 16.46 -36.90 3.99
CA ARG A 26 15.92 -38.26 3.95
C ARG A 26 16.93 -39.28 3.37
N ALA A 27 17.64 -38.89 2.32
CA ALA A 27 18.69 -39.72 1.73
C ALA A 27 19.84 -39.99 2.73
N ARG A 28 20.34 -38.94 3.40
CA ARG A 28 21.36 -39.05 4.45
C ARG A 28 20.91 -39.92 5.61
N ARG A 29 19.69 -39.75 6.09
CA ARG A 29 19.15 -40.60 7.17
C ARG A 29 19.10 -42.07 6.77
N ARG A 30 18.71 -42.38 5.56
CA ARG A 30 18.67 -43.76 5.04
C ARG A 30 20.07 -44.39 4.91
N SER A 31 21.08 -43.59 4.60
CA SER A 31 22.46 -44.03 4.50
C SER A 31 23.23 -44.01 5.84
N GLY A 32 22.53 -43.77 6.97
CA GLY A 32 23.17 -43.69 8.29
C GLY A 32 24.07 -42.48 8.51
N GLN A 33 24.06 -41.52 7.59
CA GLN A 33 24.87 -40.31 7.70
C GLN A 33 24.23 -39.28 8.66
N SER A 34 25.10 -38.62 9.43
CA SER A 34 24.66 -37.54 10.32
C SER A 34 23.90 -36.43 9.55
N LEU A 35 22.74 -36.05 10.08
CA LEU A 35 21.97 -34.88 9.59
C LEU A 35 22.64 -33.57 9.98
N LEU A 36 23.50 -33.57 10.99
CA LEU A 36 24.31 -32.42 11.34
C LEU A 36 25.24 -32.14 10.16
N MET A 37 25.02 -31.06 9.47
CA MET A 37 25.99 -30.53 8.52
C MET A 37 27.28 -30.30 9.32
N ARG A 38 28.37 -31.06 9.06
CA ARG A 38 29.71 -30.53 9.34
C ARG A 38 29.69 -29.11 8.75
N ARG A 39 29.85 -28.11 9.61
CA ARG A 39 30.12 -26.73 9.11
C ARG A 39 31.23 -26.91 8.09
N ARG A 40 30.91 -26.95 6.79
CA ARG A 40 31.93 -26.72 5.77
C ARG A 40 32.66 -25.50 6.28
N ASN A 41 33.98 -25.60 6.35
CA ASN A 41 34.83 -24.45 6.67
C ASN A 41 34.17 -23.25 6.05
N VAL A 42 33.54 -22.43 6.89
CA VAL A 42 32.98 -21.17 6.45
C VAL A 42 34.21 -20.46 5.99
N MET A 43 34.47 -20.47 4.66
CA MET A 43 35.46 -19.57 4.10
C MET A 43 35.18 -18.26 4.80
N ARG A 44 36.16 -17.82 5.64
CA ARG A 44 36.04 -16.52 6.30
C ARG A 44 35.54 -15.57 5.22
N PRO A 45 34.41 -14.89 5.42
CA PRO A 45 33.95 -13.96 4.41
C PRO A 45 35.16 -13.11 4.08
N VAL A 46 35.56 -13.08 2.80
CA VAL A 46 36.56 -12.12 2.35
C VAL A 46 35.92 -10.79 2.65
N ILE A 47 36.29 -10.21 3.79
CA ILE A 47 35.82 -8.89 4.21
C ILE A 47 36.49 -7.98 3.18
N ALA A 48 35.66 -7.38 2.34
CA ALA A 48 36.14 -6.33 1.47
C ALA A 48 36.87 -5.30 2.35
N SER A 49 38.06 -4.84 1.93
CA SER A 49 38.67 -3.71 2.61
C SER A 49 37.66 -2.56 2.66
N ALA A 50 37.79 -1.68 3.63
CA ALA A 50 36.92 -0.50 3.71
C ALA A 50 36.93 0.30 2.39
N ASP A 51 38.08 0.38 1.75
CA ASP A 51 38.30 1.05 0.47
C ASP A 51 37.54 0.39 -0.68
N SER A 52 37.65 -0.94 -0.83
CA SER A 52 36.91 -1.67 -1.85
C SER A 52 35.40 -1.60 -1.64
N ALA A 53 34.94 -1.58 -0.39
CA ALA A 53 33.52 -1.42 -0.09
C ALA A 53 33.03 0.00 -0.42
N HIS A 54 33.84 1.00 -0.13
CA HIS A 54 33.55 2.40 -0.44
C HIS A 54 33.51 2.64 -1.96
N GLU A 55 34.51 2.14 -2.68
CA GLU A 55 34.59 2.20 -4.15
C GLU A 55 33.39 1.51 -4.80
N ALA A 56 33.04 0.31 -4.34
CA ALA A 56 31.85 -0.39 -4.81
C ALA A 56 30.57 0.42 -4.59
N ALA A 57 30.40 0.99 -3.41
CA ALA A 57 29.23 1.83 -3.12
C ALA A 57 29.18 3.09 -4.01
N ASN A 58 30.33 3.75 -4.24
CA ASN A 58 30.42 4.90 -5.14
C ASN A 58 30.10 4.54 -6.59
N LEU A 59 30.53 3.36 -7.06
CA LEU A 59 30.21 2.89 -8.42
C LEU A 59 28.72 2.61 -8.57
N VAL A 60 28.09 1.99 -7.55
CA VAL A 60 26.64 1.78 -7.52
C VAL A 60 25.88 3.12 -7.55
N ARG A 61 26.32 4.12 -6.79
CA ARG A 61 25.72 5.46 -6.79
C ARG A 61 25.83 6.15 -8.14
N ARG A 62 27.04 6.21 -8.72
CA ARG A 62 27.29 6.85 -10.02
C ARG A 62 26.50 6.22 -11.15
N LEU A 63 26.29 4.91 -11.11
CA LEU A 63 25.55 4.18 -12.12
C LEU A 63 24.05 4.00 -11.74
N HIS A 64 23.56 4.71 -10.73
CA HIS A 64 22.15 4.65 -10.28
C HIS A 64 21.64 3.22 -10.06
N GLY A 65 22.52 2.31 -9.64
CA GLY A 65 22.19 0.92 -9.38
C GLY A 65 22.09 0.02 -10.61
N LEU A 66 22.36 0.50 -11.80
CA LEU A 66 22.28 -0.30 -13.04
C LEU A 66 23.33 -1.41 -13.12
N ILE A 67 24.51 -1.22 -12.48
CA ILE A 67 25.59 -2.20 -12.52
C ILE A 67 25.18 -3.53 -11.90
N GLY A 68 25.42 -4.66 -12.60
CA GLY A 68 25.19 -6.01 -12.10
C GLY A 68 26.18 -6.39 -10.99
N ALA A 69 25.78 -7.31 -10.10
CA ALA A 69 26.64 -7.74 -8.98
C ALA A 69 27.95 -8.39 -9.46
N GLU A 70 27.92 -9.12 -10.58
CA GLU A 70 29.11 -9.73 -11.19
C GLU A 70 30.07 -8.67 -11.72
N SER A 71 29.55 -7.69 -12.48
CA SER A 71 30.35 -6.59 -13.01
C SER A 71 30.96 -5.74 -11.88
N LEU A 72 30.17 -5.46 -10.83
CA LEU A 72 30.64 -4.76 -9.64
C LEU A 72 31.77 -5.51 -8.94
N ALA A 73 31.62 -6.84 -8.78
CA ALA A 73 32.63 -7.69 -8.19
C ALA A 73 33.97 -7.62 -8.92
N ARG A 74 33.93 -7.69 -10.25
CA ARG A 74 35.13 -7.61 -11.10
C ARG A 74 35.77 -6.22 -11.09
N SER A 75 34.93 -5.16 -11.05
CA SER A 75 35.43 -3.77 -11.05
C SER A 75 36.21 -3.42 -9.80
N VAL A 76 35.84 -3.98 -8.64
CA VAL A 76 36.46 -3.60 -7.35
C VAL A 76 37.20 -4.75 -6.67
N GLY A 77 37.39 -5.89 -7.35
CA GLY A 77 38.18 -7.01 -6.85
C GLY A 77 37.58 -7.73 -5.64
N VAL A 78 36.24 -7.77 -5.48
CA VAL A 78 35.56 -8.48 -4.39
C VAL A 78 34.78 -9.70 -4.89
N SER A 79 34.35 -10.59 -3.99
CA SER A 79 33.50 -11.71 -4.39
C SER A 79 32.11 -11.22 -4.83
N ARG A 80 31.48 -11.92 -5.78
CA ARG A 80 30.12 -11.63 -6.24
C ARG A 80 29.11 -11.50 -5.08
N ARG A 81 29.24 -12.33 -4.04
CA ARG A 81 28.37 -12.32 -2.86
C ARG A 81 28.52 -11.01 -2.09
N VAL A 82 29.79 -10.56 -1.89
CA VAL A 82 30.09 -9.28 -1.24
C VAL A 82 29.58 -8.10 -2.07
N ALA A 83 29.85 -8.10 -3.37
CA ALA A 83 29.35 -7.08 -4.30
C ALA A 83 27.82 -6.98 -4.30
N ALA A 84 27.10 -8.11 -4.33
CA ALA A 84 25.65 -8.15 -4.24
C ALA A 84 25.14 -7.53 -2.93
N ARG A 85 25.79 -7.82 -1.80
CA ARG A 85 25.42 -7.25 -0.50
C ARG A 85 25.69 -5.76 -0.42
N ILE A 86 26.84 -5.29 -0.91
CA ILE A 86 27.16 -3.84 -0.98
C ILE A 86 26.16 -3.14 -1.86
N LYS A 87 25.87 -3.68 -3.06
CA LYS A 87 24.85 -3.11 -3.96
C LYS A 87 23.51 -2.98 -3.27
N GLN A 88 23.03 -4.04 -2.64
CA GLN A 88 21.74 -4.02 -1.93
C GLN A 88 21.71 -2.95 -0.85
N LEU A 89 22.71 -2.88 0.01
CA LEU A 89 22.79 -1.89 1.08
C LEU A 89 22.87 -0.46 0.54
N THR A 90 23.64 -0.24 -0.53
CA THR A 90 23.77 1.06 -1.16
C THR A 90 22.46 1.52 -1.78
N LEU A 91 21.76 0.64 -2.50
CA LEU A 91 20.43 0.95 -3.08
C LEU A 91 19.41 1.26 -1.99
N THR A 92 19.39 0.48 -0.91
CA THR A 92 18.52 0.74 0.25
C THR A 92 18.78 2.12 0.85
N ARG A 93 20.08 2.49 0.98
CA ARG A 93 20.47 3.80 1.50
C ARG A 93 20.11 4.94 0.56
N MET A 94 20.33 4.78 -0.75
CA MET A 94 19.94 5.78 -1.77
C MET A 94 18.42 5.99 -1.76
N GLU A 95 17.66 4.91 -1.63
CA GLU A 95 16.19 5.00 -1.52
C GLU A 95 15.76 5.69 -0.22
N TYR A 96 16.44 5.39 0.89
CA TYR A 96 16.21 6.08 2.16
C TYR A 96 16.51 7.57 2.05
N GLU A 97 17.67 7.95 1.50
CA GLU A 97 18.08 9.35 1.30
C GLU A 97 17.09 10.10 0.40
N ARG A 98 16.62 9.44 -0.68
CA ARG A 98 15.57 9.98 -1.55
C ARG A 98 14.24 10.18 -0.81
N LYS A 99 13.84 9.21 0.02
CA LYS A 99 12.59 9.28 0.79
C LYS A 99 12.67 10.24 1.97
N ALA A 100 13.85 10.42 2.58
CA ALA A 100 14.02 11.32 3.71
C ALA A 100 13.73 12.79 3.37
N GLY A 101 13.97 13.19 2.11
CA GLY A 101 13.61 14.52 1.59
C GLY A 101 12.14 14.65 1.16
N LEU A 102 11.37 13.56 1.11
CA LEU A 102 9.97 13.60 0.68
C LEU A 102 9.06 13.94 1.86
N ARG A 103 8.23 14.95 1.66
CA ARG A 103 7.12 15.23 2.58
C ARG A 103 6.15 14.04 2.57
N GLN A 104 5.96 13.43 3.73
CA GLN A 104 4.92 12.43 3.92
C GLN A 104 3.73 13.07 4.64
N ILE A 105 2.54 12.92 4.06
CA ILE A 105 1.29 13.32 4.67
C ILE A 105 0.68 12.08 5.32
N ARG A 106 0.45 12.17 6.62
CA ARG A 106 -0.21 11.12 7.38
C ARG A 106 -1.54 11.61 7.90
N ILE A 107 -2.59 10.83 7.66
CA ILE A 107 -3.90 11.08 8.25
C ILE A 107 -3.82 10.66 9.72
N ALA A 108 -4.13 11.57 10.63
CA ALA A 108 -3.98 11.34 12.07
C ALA A 108 -5.21 10.67 12.70
N VAL A 109 -6.40 10.94 12.14
CA VAL A 109 -7.69 10.54 12.71
C VAL A 109 -8.47 9.69 11.71
N PRO A 110 -8.90 8.47 12.08
CA PRO A 110 -9.74 7.64 11.23
C PRO A 110 -11.09 8.31 10.97
N GLY A 111 -11.64 8.10 9.78
CA GLY A 111 -12.91 8.70 9.35
C GLY A 111 -12.79 10.07 8.69
N VAL A 112 -11.67 10.77 8.82
CA VAL A 112 -11.45 12.09 8.22
C VAL A 112 -11.32 12.01 6.71
N LEU A 113 -10.52 11.09 6.22
CA LEU A 113 -10.28 10.90 4.78
C LEU A 113 -10.52 9.44 4.41
N ARG A 114 -11.35 9.24 3.42
CA ARG A 114 -11.50 7.96 2.73
C ARG A 114 -11.07 8.05 1.29
N GLY A 115 -10.77 6.92 0.70
CA GLY A 115 -10.52 6.81 -0.73
C GLY A 115 -11.15 5.56 -1.28
N MET A 116 -11.42 5.58 -2.58
CA MET A 116 -11.98 4.46 -3.32
C MET A 116 -11.10 4.18 -4.53
N ASP A 117 -10.94 2.91 -4.85
CA ASP A 117 -10.22 2.49 -6.05
C ASP A 117 -10.92 1.30 -6.69
N ALA A 118 -10.78 1.19 -8.02
CA ALA A 118 -11.41 0.18 -8.83
C ALA A 118 -10.47 -1.01 -9.06
N MET A 119 -11.01 -2.21 -8.95
CA MET A 119 -10.38 -3.45 -9.39
C MET A 119 -11.14 -4.02 -10.56
N GLN A 120 -10.42 -4.43 -11.62
CA GLN A 120 -11.01 -5.08 -12.78
C GLN A 120 -10.81 -6.60 -12.71
N PHE A 121 -11.87 -7.33 -13.11
CA PHE A 121 -11.93 -8.79 -13.20
C PHE A 121 -12.29 -9.20 -14.63
N PRO A 122 -11.28 -9.41 -15.49
CA PRO A 122 -11.52 -9.81 -16.89
C PRO A 122 -12.25 -11.14 -16.98
N GLY A 123 -13.14 -11.28 -17.97
CA GLY A 123 -13.83 -12.55 -18.25
C GLY A 123 -15.05 -12.82 -17.37
N ARG A 124 -15.41 -11.94 -16.42
CA ARG A 124 -16.58 -12.08 -15.55
C ARG A 124 -17.74 -11.18 -15.98
N ARG A 125 -18.96 -11.59 -15.60
CA ARG A 125 -20.14 -10.73 -15.74
C ARG A 125 -20.02 -9.48 -14.84
N GLU A 126 -19.56 -9.65 -13.60
CA GLU A 126 -19.23 -8.58 -12.64
C GLU A 126 -17.77 -8.19 -12.83
N ARG A 127 -17.51 -7.27 -13.76
CA ARG A 127 -16.15 -6.95 -14.21
C ARG A 127 -15.38 -6.01 -13.31
N TYR A 128 -16.08 -5.26 -12.46
CA TYR A 128 -15.47 -4.21 -11.65
C TYR A 128 -15.92 -4.32 -10.20
N ALA A 129 -14.99 -4.13 -9.29
CA ALA A 129 -15.25 -3.92 -7.88
C ALA A 129 -14.65 -2.59 -7.44
N LEU A 130 -15.45 -1.79 -6.77
CA LEU A 130 -15.03 -0.56 -6.09
C LEU A 130 -14.91 -0.86 -4.60
N ILE A 131 -13.73 -0.64 -4.03
CA ILE A 131 -13.47 -0.84 -2.61
C ILE A 131 -13.08 0.49 -2.00
N ALA A 132 -13.85 0.92 -1.01
CA ALA A 132 -13.55 2.10 -0.23
C ALA A 132 -12.74 1.74 1.02
N ALA A 133 -11.84 2.63 1.43
CA ALA A 133 -11.01 2.42 2.60
C ALA A 133 -10.63 3.74 3.29
N ASP A 134 -10.42 3.65 4.60
CA ASP A 134 -9.97 4.77 5.41
C ASP A 134 -8.48 5.10 5.19
N GLY A 135 -8.15 6.38 5.30
CA GLY A 135 -6.80 6.91 5.07
C GLY A 135 -5.87 6.81 6.27
N ALA A 136 -6.40 6.76 7.49
CA ALA A 136 -5.61 6.70 8.72
C ALA A 136 -5.34 5.27 9.16
N VAL A 137 -6.35 4.40 9.05
CA VAL A 137 -6.26 2.98 9.39
C VAL A 137 -6.59 2.14 8.16
N PRO A 138 -6.04 0.93 8.02
CA PRO A 138 -6.28 0.08 6.85
C PRO A 138 -7.64 -0.63 6.93
N TYR A 139 -8.69 0.09 7.34
CA TYR A 139 -10.06 -0.40 7.40
C TYR A 139 -10.76 -0.21 6.05
N ARG A 140 -11.28 -1.30 5.47
CA ARG A 140 -12.07 -1.28 4.24
C ARG A 140 -13.50 -1.03 4.64
N THR A 141 -14.04 0.10 4.20
CA THR A 141 -15.35 0.56 4.65
C THR A 141 -16.50 -0.06 3.85
N SER A 142 -16.32 -0.26 2.55
CA SER A 142 -17.35 -0.84 1.69
C SER A 142 -16.77 -1.51 0.45
N VAL A 143 -17.59 -2.34 -0.19
CA VAL A 143 -17.37 -2.89 -1.53
C VAL A 143 -18.66 -2.84 -2.32
N SER A 144 -18.54 -2.49 -3.60
CA SER A 144 -19.63 -2.53 -4.58
C SER A 144 -19.12 -3.14 -5.88
N VAL A 145 -19.88 -4.03 -6.50
CA VAL A 145 -19.49 -4.65 -7.77
C VAL A 145 -20.46 -4.30 -8.89
N GLY A 146 -19.97 -4.30 -10.12
CA GLY A 146 -20.79 -4.02 -11.28
C GLY A 146 -20.18 -4.50 -12.59
N PRO A 147 -21.00 -4.59 -13.66
CA PRO A 147 -20.55 -5.03 -14.97
C PRO A 147 -19.73 -3.97 -15.71
N ARG A 148 -19.89 -2.70 -15.35
CA ARG A 148 -19.22 -1.55 -15.97
C ARG A 148 -18.64 -0.63 -14.91
N TYR A 149 -17.51 -0.01 -15.22
CA TYR A 149 -16.96 1.08 -14.42
C TYR A 149 -17.50 2.39 -14.97
N ASP A 150 -18.61 2.83 -14.44
CA ASP A 150 -19.34 4.00 -14.87
C ASP A 150 -19.81 4.87 -13.69
N ALA A 151 -20.38 6.02 -14.00
CA ALA A 151 -20.87 6.96 -13.01
C ALA A 151 -21.93 6.36 -12.05
N THR A 152 -22.75 5.45 -12.54
CA THR A 152 -23.81 4.80 -11.75
C THR A 152 -23.21 3.88 -10.69
N LEU A 153 -22.22 3.07 -11.07
CA LEU A 153 -21.51 2.20 -10.13
C LEU A 153 -20.79 3.03 -9.07
N VAL A 154 -20.09 4.11 -9.48
CA VAL A 154 -19.38 4.99 -8.55
C VAL A 154 -20.34 5.70 -7.59
N ALA A 155 -21.42 6.29 -8.09
CA ALA A 155 -22.41 6.98 -7.25
C ALA A 155 -23.04 6.00 -6.22
N ARG A 156 -23.41 4.79 -6.65
CA ARG A 156 -23.93 3.74 -5.76
C ARG A 156 -22.89 3.35 -4.70
N ALA A 157 -21.65 3.13 -5.11
CA ALA A 157 -20.58 2.74 -4.18
C ALA A 157 -20.31 3.82 -3.13
N LEU A 158 -20.31 5.10 -3.54
CA LEU A 158 -20.19 6.24 -2.63
C LEU A 158 -21.39 6.31 -1.67
N ALA A 159 -22.62 6.23 -2.18
CA ALA A 159 -23.83 6.27 -1.35
C ALA A 159 -23.81 5.15 -0.31
N THR A 160 -23.53 3.91 -0.73
CA THR A 160 -23.41 2.75 0.17
C THR A 160 -22.35 2.97 1.25
N ASP A 161 -21.17 3.50 0.87
CA ASP A 161 -20.10 3.76 1.84
C ASP A 161 -20.48 4.84 2.85
N LEU A 162 -21.10 5.93 2.40
CA LEU A 162 -21.53 7.04 3.27
C LEU A 162 -22.67 6.61 4.21
N GLU A 163 -23.61 5.82 3.74
CA GLU A 163 -24.72 5.32 4.53
C GLU A 163 -24.23 4.37 5.64
N GLN A 164 -23.36 3.44 5.32
CA GLN A 164 -22.89 2.41 6.26
C GLN A 164 -21.87 2.94 7.28
N ASN A 165 -21.07 3.93 6.90
CA ASN A 165 -19.90 4.34 7.67
C ASN A 165 -19.91 5.83 8.10
N GLY A 166 -20.99 6.55 7.78
CA GLY A 166 -21.07 8.02 7.94
C GLY A 166 -20.22 8.74 6.88
N ALA A 167 -20.35 10.04 6.75
CA ALA A 167 -19.60 10.82 5.78
C ALA A 167 -18.22 11.25 6.30
N PRO A 168 -17.10 11.02 5.57
CA PRO A 168 -15.81 11.59 5.90
C PRO A 168 -15.82 13.11 5.67
N LEU A 169 -14.77 13.81 6.07
CA LEU A 169 -14.59 15.22 5.67
C LEU A 169 -14.12 15.32 4.23
N VAL A 170 -13.28 14.37 3.81
CA VAL A 170 -12.67 14.36 2.47
C VAL A 170 -12.77 12.97 1.86
N TYR A 171 -13.13 12.91 0.59
CA TYR A 171 -13.08 11.70 -0.20
C TYR A 171 -12.02 11.82 -1.29
N ARG A 172 -11.02 10.93 -1.27
CA ARG A 172 -9.93 10.90 -2.26
C ARG A 172 -10.31 9.99 -3.41
N LEU A 173 -10.41 10.57 -4.60
CA LEU A 173 -10.76 9.90 -5.84
C LEU A 173 -9.69 10.15 -6.90
N ASP A 174 -9.49 9.22 -7.80
CA ASP A 174 -8.70 9.47 -9.01
C ASP A 174 -9.50 10.35 -9.99
N ARG A 175 -8.85 10.72 -11.10
CA ARG A 175 -9.47 11.58 -12.12
C ARG A 175 -10.18 10.79 -13.23
N ALA A 176 -10.63 9.58 -12.94
CA ALA A 176 -11.46 8.87 -13.90
C ALA A 176 -12.78 9.62 -14.12
N SER A 177 -13.26 9.66 -15.36
CA SER A 177 -14.50 10.38 -15.73
C SER A 177 -15.70 9.91 -14.93
N ALA A 178 -15.75 8.63 -14.53
CA ALA A 178 -16.81 8.09 -13.68
C ALA A 178 -16.82 8.71 -12.28
N HIS A 179 -15.66 9.03 -11.71
CA HIS A 179 -15.54 9.68 -10.40
C HIS A 179 -15.91 11.18 -10.46
N ASP A 180 -15.67 11.81 -11.59
CA ASP A 180 -15.96 13.24 -11.79
C ASP A 180 -17.36 13.49 -12.37
N ALA A 181 -18.15 12.46 -12.57
CA ALA A 181 -19.49 12.55 -13.11
C ALA A 181 -20.46 13.26 -12.15
N PRO A 182 -21.48 13.98 -12.67
CA PRO A 182 -22.46 14.68 -11.84
C PRO A 182 -23.13 13.82 -10.77
N ALA A 183 -23.43 12.56 -11.08
CA ALA A 183 -24.03 11.62 -10.14
C ALA A 183 -23.12 11.35 -8.92
N ALA A 184 -21.83 11.10 -9.14
CA ALA A 184 -20.87 10.88 -8.08
C ALA A 184 -20.64 12.15 -7.25
N ARG A 185 -20.47 13.30 -7.92
CA ARG A 185 -20.35 14.62 -7.26
C ARG A 185 -21.59 14.97 -6.45
N GLY A 186 -22.79 14.68 -6.95
CA GLY A 186 -24.04 14.92 -6.24
C GLY A 186 -24.14 14.17 -4.92
N VAL A 187 -23.72 12.90 -4.88
CA VAL A 187 -23.68 12.11 -3.63
C VAL A 187 -22.75 12.76 -2.61
N LEU A 188 -21.54 13.14 -3.00
CA LEU A 188 -20.57 13.76 -2.09
C LEU A 188 -21.03 15.16 -1.64
N ALA A 189 -21.59 15.95 -2.53
CA ALA A 189 -22.11 17.30 -2.23
C ALA A 189 -23.29 17.26 -1.25
N ALA A 190 -24.21 16.30 -1.39
CA ALA A 190 -25.34 16.12 -0.47
C ALA A 190 -24.90 15.92 0.99
N HIS A 191 -23.73 15.31 1.18
CA HIS A 191 -23.13 15.07 2.49
C HIS A 191 -22.04 16.09 2.86
N ARG A 192 -21.87 17.14 2.07
CA ARG A 192 -20.80 18.14 2.25
C ARG A 192 -19.43 17.50 2.45
N VAL A 193 -19.09 16.59 1.55
CA VAL A 193 -17.77 15.91 1.54
C VAL A 193 -16.88 16.60 0.51
N LEU A 194 -15.71 17.05 0.93
CA LEU A 194 -14.71 17.62 0.03
C LEU A 194 -14.12 16.52 -0.86
N VAL A 195 -13.88 16.82 -2.12
CA VAL A 195 -13.24 15.90 -3.06
C VAL A 195 -11.75 16.22 -3.17
N LEU A 196 -10.92 15.22 -3.03
CA LEU A 196 -9.46 15.36 -3.12
C LEU A 196 -8.94 14.55 -4.30
N HIS A 197 -8.54 15.25 -5.35
CA HIS A 197 -7.86 14.63 -6.50
C HIS A 197 -6.35 14.68 -6.34
N GLY A 198 -5.70 13.54 -6.63
CA GLY A 198 -4.25 13.48 -6.64
C GLY A 198 -3.61 14.32 -7.76
N PRO A 199 -2.32 14.65 -7.62
CA PRO A 199 -1.58 15.33 -8.69
C PRO A 199 -1.60 14.50 -9.97
N PRO A 200 -1.74 15.12 -11.16
CA PRO A 200 -1.61 14.41 -12.42
C PRO A 200 -0.27 13.65 -12.50
N ARG A 201 -0.29 12.43 -13.01
CA ARG A 201 0.91 11.60 -13.24
C ARG A 201 1.76 11.32 -11.99
N TYR A 202 1.14 11.32 -10.80
CA TYR A 202 1.83 10.97 -9.56
C TYR A 202 1.17 9.76 -8.88
N PRO A 203 1.46 8.53 -9.32
CA PRO A 203 0.85 7.29 -8.78
C PRO A 203 1.06 7.14 -7.27
N GLY A 204 2.22 7.56 -6.75
CA GLY A 204 2.53 7.46 -5.32
C GLY A 204 1.52 8.12 -4.37
N TYR A 205 0.70 9.04 -4.88
CA TYR A 205 -0.37 9.68 -4.11
C TYR A 205 -1.46 8.70 -3.66
N TYR A 206 -1.69 7.67 -4.46
CA TYR A 206 -2.66 6.59 -4.19
C TYR A 206 -2.02 5.33 -3.62
N GLY A 207 -0.74 5.36 -3.27
CA GLY A 207 0.06 4.20 -2.89
C GLY A 207 -0.51 3.37 -1.73
N GLN A 208 -1.34 3.97 -0.87
CA GLN A 208 -2.05 3.22 0.19
C GLN A 208 -3.17 2.36 -0.42
N LEU A 209 -3.99 2.90 -1.32
CA LEU A 209 -5.07 2.18 -2.01
C LEU A 209 -4.48 1.09 -2.91
N GLU A 210 -3.42 1.41 -3.66
CA GLU A 210 -2.72 0.43 -4.50
C GLU A 210 -2.16 -0.74 -3.68
N ARG A 211 -1.62 -0.48 -2.50
CA ARG A 211 -1.15 -1.52 -1.58
C ARG A 211 -2.31 -2.40 -1.12
N GLN A 212 -3.44 -1.80 -0.77
CA GLN A 212 -4.63 -2.52 -0.37
C GLN A 212 -5.16 -3.39 -1.51
N ASN A 213 -5.21 -2.89 -2.73
CA ASN A 213 -5.59 -3.66 -3.90
C ASN A 213 -4.65 -4.85 -4.18
N ARG A 214 -3.36 -4.73 -3.87
CA ARG A 214 -2.43 -5.88 -3.91
C ARG A 214 -2.77 -6.93 -2.87
N GLU A 215 -3.14 -6.52 -1.64
CA GLU A 215 -3.61 -7.43 -0.58
C GLU A 215 -4.88 -8.16 -1.04
N HIS A 216 -5.85 -7.45 -1.63
CA HIS A 216 -7.10 -8.02 -2.15
C HIS A 216 -6.83 -9.05 -3.25
N ARG A 217 -5.99 -8.72 -4.22
CA ARG A 217 -5.61 -9.66 -5.29
C ARG A 217 -4.85 -10.87 -4.76
N ALA A 218 -4.01 -10.70 -3.76
CA ALA A 218 -3.29 -11.81 -3.13
C ALA A 218 -4.27 -12.76 -2.42
N TRP A 219 -5.25 -12.23 -1.71
CA TRP A 219 -6.29 -13.02 -1.04
C TRP A 219 -7.13 -13.83 -2.05
N LEU A 220 -7.57 -13.19 -3.13
CA LEU A 220 -8.35 -13.83 -4.19
C LEU A 220 -7.59 -14.94 -4.93
N ARG A 221 -6.26 -14.84 -5.02
CA ARG A 221 -5.44 -15.89 -5.67
C ARG A 221 -5.31 -17.17 -4.83
N VAL A 222 -5.46 -17.06 -3.53
CA VAL A 222 -5.31 -18.21 -2.61
C VAL A 222 -6.64 -18.95 -2.45
N GLY A 223 -7.74 -18.23 -2.54
CA GLY A 223 -9.10 -18.80 -2.53
C GLY A 223 -9.49 -19.41 -3.89
N SER A 224 -10.54 -20.19 -3.89
CA SER A 224 -11.17 -20.62 -5.14
C SER A 224 -11.76 -19.39 -5.83
N GLU A 225 -11.60 -19.29 -7.14
CA GLU A 225 -12.23 -18.22 -7.90
C GLU A 225 -13.76 -18.23 -7.70
N PRO A 226 -14.37 -17.14 -7.23
CA PRO A 226 -15.81 -17.09 -7.06
C PRO A 226 -16.51 -17.23 -8.41
N GLY A 227 -17.57 -18.04 -8.52
CA GLY A 227 -18.42 -18.11 -9.71
C GLY A 227 -19.13 -16.79 -10.01
N ASP A 228 -19.80 -16.70 -11.16
CA ASP A 228 -20.61 -15.53 -11.53
C ASP A 228 -21.68 -15.25 -10.47
N GLY A 229 -21.90 -13.98 -10.17
CA GLY A 229 -22.83 -13.54 -9.12
C GLY A 229 -22.33 -13.71 -7.68
N LYS A 230 -21.13 -14.28 -7.48
CA LYS A 230 -20.54 -14.51 -6.14
C LYS A 230 -19.36 -13.59 -5.83
N LEU A 231 -19.00 -12.68 -6.71
CA LEU A 231 -17.86 -11.81 -6.52
C LEU A 231 -18.05 -10.88 -5.32
N GLU A 232 -19.19 -10.22 -5.20
CA GLU A 232 -19.46 -9.31 -4.08
C GLU A 232 -19.50 -10.02 -2.72
N PRO A 233 -20.23 -11.13 -2.52
CA PRO A 233 -20.17 -11.91 -1.28
C PRO A 233 -18.75 -12.33 -0.92
N CYS A 234 -17.98 -12.82 -1.89
CA CYS A 234 -16.57 -13.21 -1.69
C CYS A 234 -15.69 -12.04 -1.25
N LEU A 235 -15.86 -10.86 -1.86
CA LEU A 235 -15.14 -9.66 -1.46
C LEU A 235 -15.58 -9.15 -0.08
N ARG A 236 -16.86 -9.26 0.29
CA ARG A 236 -17.35 -8.95 1.63
C ARG A 236 -16.71 -9.84 2.69
N GLU A 237 -16.62 -11.15 2.44
CA GLU A 237 -15.90 -12.08 3.31
C GLU A 237 -14.43 -11.70 3.46
N MET A 238 -13.78 -11.34 2.36
CA MET A 238 -12.42 -10.83 2.40
C MET A 238 -12.31 -9.57 3.28
N LEU A 239 -13.21 -8.59 3.12
CA LEU A 239 -13.20 -7.36 3.93
C LEU A 239 -13.35 -7.69 5.42
N GLU A 240 -14.24 -8.61 5.76
CA GLU A 240 -14.44 -9.06 7.13
C GLU A 240 -13.15 -9.67 7.69
N GLY A 241 -12.51 -10.59 6.95
CA GLY A 241 -11.24 -11.19 7.34
C GLY A 241 -10.13 -10.18 7.56
N VAL A 242 -9.87 -9.30 6.58
CA VAL A 242 -8.79 -8.30 6.68
C VAL A 242 -9.07 -7.22 7.72
N ASN A 243 -10.33 -6.89 7.98
CA ASN A 243 -10.71 -5.90 8.97
C ASN A 243 -10.67 -6.43 10.39
N ARG A 244 -11.15 -7.66 10.65
CA ARG A 244 -11.39 -8.18 12.00
C ARG A 244 -10.42 -9.25 12.46
N GLN A 245 -9.76 -9.96 11.55
CA GLN A 245 -8.88 -11.07 11.91
C GLN A 245 -7.40 -10.70 11.83
N TRP A 246 -7.02 -9.77 10.95
CA TRP A 246 -5.63 -9.42 10.73
C TRP A 246 -5.14 -8.34 11.72
N ARG A 247 -4.38 -8.78 12.73
CA ARG A 247 -3.70 -7.88 13.67
C ARG A 247 -2.48 -7.26 13.04
N ARG A 248 -2.34 -5.95 13.13
CA ARG A 248 -1.27 -5.19 12.44
C ARG A 248 -0.33 -4.53 13.44
N ARG A 249 0.97 -4.76 13.25
CA ARG A 249 2.01 -4.11 14.07
C ARG A 249 1.90 -2.59 14.07
N THR A 250 1.60 -1.99 12.92
CA THR A 250 1.42 -0.53 12.78
C THR A 250 0.24 0.04 13.58
N LEU A 251 -0.68 -0.81 14.04
CA LEU A 251 -1.82 -0.46 14.89
C LEU A 251 -1.62 -0.91 16.34
N GLY A 252 -0.38 -1.21 16.75
CA GLY A 252 -0.11 -1.76 18.07
C GLY A 252 -0.77 -3.13 18.30
N TRP A 253 -0.73 -3.99 17.27
CA TRP A 253 -1.34 -5.32 17.24
C TRP A 253 -2.87 -5.35 17.35
N ARG A 254 -3.53 -4.21 17.14
CA ARG A 254 -4.98 -4.15 16.94
C ARG A 254 -5.35 -4.55 15.52
N THR A 255 -6.59 -4.99 15.35
CA THR A 255 -7.21 -5.15 14.03
C THR A 255 -7.60 -3.79 13.45
N ALA A 256 -7.87 -3.74 12.16
CA ALA A 256 -8.35 -2.52 11.52
C ALA A 256 -9.73 -2.11 12.08
N ALA A 257 -10.61 -3.09 12.36
CA ALA A 257 -11.92 -2.85 12.94
C ALA A 257 -11.84 -2.29 14.38
N GLU A 258 -10.96 -2.83 15.23
CA GLU A 258 -10.73 -2.30 16.57
C GLU A 258 -10.24 -0.84 16.53
N ALA A 259 -9.33 -0.52 15.60
CA ALA A 259 -8.83 0.84 15.43
C ALA A 259 -9.88 1.80 14.85
N TRP A 260 -10.71 1.31 13.93
CA TRP A 260 -11.82 2.06 13.34
C TRP A 260 -12.92 2.36 14.36
N SER A 261 -13.32 1.39 15.16
CA SER A 261 -14.36 1.54 16.19
C SER A 261 -13.94 2.48 17.32
N ALA A 262 -12.64 2.57 17.61
CA ALA A 262 -12.09 3.49 18.61
C ALA A 262 -11.91 4.94 18.11
N ARG A 263 -12.35 5.26 16.87
CA ARG A 263 -12.21 6.62 16.34
C ARG A 263 -13.08 7.62 17.11
N PRO A 264 -12.59 8.84 17.31
CA PRO A 264 -13.44 9.90 17.86
C PRO A 264 -14.52 10.30 16.84
N PRO A 265 -15.67 10.80 17.30
CA PRO A 265 -16.64 11.41 16.42
C PRO A 265 -16.02 12.61 15.70
N LEU A 266 -16.45 12.85 14.47
CA LEU A 266 -16.07 14.02 13.69
C LEU A 266 -17.07 15.15 13.95
N ASP A 267 -16.81 15.93 15.00
CA ASP A 267 -17.59 17.13 15.31
C ASP A 267 -16.99 18.33 14.57
N VAL A 268 -17.44 18.54 13.33
CA VAL A 268 -16.94 19.60 12.44
C VAL A 268 -18.12 20.24 11.72
N ASP A 269 -18.21 21.57 11.82
CA ASP A 269 -19.10 22.33 10.95
C ASP A 269 -18.60 22.23 9.51
N ARG A 270 -19.32 21.44 8.72
CA ARG A 270 -18.97 21.16 7.32
C ARG A 270 -19.18 22.36 6.41
N VAL A 271 -20.11 23.27 6.75
CA VAL A 271 -20.33 24.50 5.98
C VAL A 271 -19.14 25.41 6.15
N ALA A 272 -18.75 25.69 7.40
CA ALA A 272 -17.59 26.50 7.70
C ALA A 272 -16.29 25.89 7.13
N LEU A 273 -16.14 24.56 7.18
CA LEU A 273 -15.00 23.86 6.58
C LEU A 273 -14.93 24.13 5.05
N HIS A 274 -16.04 24.00 4.35
CA HIS A 274 -16.09 24.23 2.89
C HIS A 274 -15.76 25.68 2.53
N GLU A 275 -16.28 26.64 3.30
CA GLU A 275 -15.99 28.07 3.10
C GLU A 275 -14.51 28.37 3.32
N GLU A 276 -13.93 27.89 4.41
CA GLU A 276 -12.50 28.08 4.69
C GLU A 276 -11.62 27.47 3.59
N VAL A 277 -11.93 26.25 3.13
CA VAL A 277 -11.18 25.61 2.03
C VAL A 277 -11.29 26.42 0.75
N ARG A 278 -12.48 26.92 0.41
CA ARG A 278 -12.70 27.73 -0.79
C ARG A 278 -11.92 29.05 -0.74
N GLU A 279 -11.99 29.78 0.37
CA GLU A 279 -11.27 31.05 0.55
C GLU A 279 -9.75 30.85 0.45
N ARG A 280 -9.27 29.81 1.13
CA ARG A 280 -7.85 29.44 1.09
C ARG A 280 -7.40 29.02 -0.31
N ALA A 281 -8.22 28.25 -1.04
CA ALA A 281 -7.94 27.87 -2.42
C ALA A 281 -7.84 29.10 -3.33
N HIS A 282 -8.75 30.07 -3.20
CA HIS A 282 -8.67 31.33 -3.94
C HIS A 282 -7.40 32.12 -3.62
N ALA A 283 -7.02 32.20 -2.34
CA ALA A 283 -5.80 32.89 -1.94
C ALA A 283 -4.53 32.22 -2.49
N ILE A 284 -4.51 30.88 -2.50
CA ILE A 284 -3.39 30.10 -3.07
C ILE A 284 -3.36 30.24 -4.60
N ALA A 285 -4.51 30.15 -5.28
CA ALA A 285 -4.60 30.26 -6.73
C ALA A 285 -4.06 31.61 -7.23
N ARG A 286 -4.35 32.70 -6.54
CA ARG A 286 -3.80 34.04 -6.86
C ARG A 286 -2.26 34.07 -6.80
N ARG A 287 -1.65 33.30 -5.88
CA ARG A 287 -0.18 33.23 -5.75
C ARG A 287 0.47 32.28 -6.76
N LEU A 288 -0.30 31.37 -7.35
CA LEU A 288 0.17 30.36 -8.31
C LEU A 288 -0.07 30.78 -9.76
N SER A 289 -0.55 32.00 -10.02
CA SER A 289 -0.79 32.51 -11.37
C SER A 289 0.45 32.30 -12.26
N GLY A 290 0.24 31.66 -13.42
CA GLY A 290 1.30 31.32 -14.39
C GLY A 290 1.84 29.87 -14.33
N ARG A 291 1.42 29.03 -13.41
CA ARG A 291 1.76 27.60 -13.36
C ARG A 291 0.56 26.74 -13.74
N GLY A 292 0.69 25.87 -14.75
CA GLY A 292 -0.42 25.05 -15.27
C GLY A 292 -1.34 24.46 -14.20
N HIS A 293 -2.63 24.30 -14.45
CA HIS A 293 -3.68 23.82 -13.55
C HIS A 293 -3.67 24.41 -12.12
N PRO A 294 -3.60 25.76 -11.95
CA PRO A 294 -3.44 26.37 -10.63
C PRO A 294 -4.64 26.11 -9.70
N ALA A 295 -5.85 25.97 -10.23
CA ALA A 295 -7.05 25.74 -9.44
C ALA A 295 -7.02 24.40 -8.70
N ASP A 296 -6.73 23.32 -9.40
CA ASP A 296 -6.65 21.97 -8.82
C ASP A 296 -5.54 21.85 -7.75
N LEU A 297 -4.40 22.48 -8.02
CA LEU A 297 -3.29 22.51 -7.06
C LEU A 297 -3.67 23.34 -5.84
N ALA A 298 -4.34 24.48 -6.05
CA ALA A 298 -4.78 25.36 -4.98
C ALA A 298 -5.80 24.69 -4.07
N GLU A 299 -6.79 24.01 -4.64
CA GLU A 299 -7.81 23.29 -3.87
C GLU A 299 -7.18 22.18 -3.03
N ARG A 300 -6.32 21.35 -3.62
CA ARG A 300 -5.59 20.31 -2.90
C ARG A 300 -4.78 20.88 -1.75
N LEU A 301 -3.99 21.93 -1.99
CA LEU A 301 -3.19 22.57 -0.95
C LEU A 301 -4.07 23.21 0.13
N ALA A 302 -5.19 23.78 -0.23
CA ALA A 302 -6.14 24.34 0.72
C ALA A 302 -6.72 23.28 1.65
N ILE A 303 -7.16 22.15 1.10
CA ILE A 303 -7.64 21.00 1.90
C ILE A 303 -6.53 20.50 2.83
N GLU A 304 -5.32 20.26 2.32
CA GLU A 304 -4.19 19.78 3.10
C GLU A 304 -3.82 20.73 4.23
N GLN A 305 -3.76 22.05 3.97
CA GLN A 305 -3.42 23.06 4.96
C GLN A 305 -4.52 23.19 6.03
N THR A 306 -5.79 23.18 5.62
CA THR A 306 -6.92 23.28 6.56
C THR A 306 -6.96 22.06 7.48
N LEU A 307 -6.86 20.85 6.93
CA LEU A 307 -6.84 19.63 7.74
C LEU A 307 -5.58 19.54 8.63
N THR A 308 -4.44 20.09 8.20
CA THR A 308 -3.22 20.17 9.03
C THR A 308 -3.44 21.12 10.20
N ARG A 309 -4.03 22.30 9.97
CA ARG A 309 -4.37 23.25 11.03
C ARG A 309 -5.33 22.65 12.06
N MET A 310 -6.30 21.86 11.60
CA MET A 310 -7.26 21.15 12.46
C MET A 310 -6.65 19.93 13.18
N GLY A 311 -5.39 19.59 12.93
CA GLY A 311 -4.72 18.43 13.53
C GLY A 311 -5.09 17.08 12.92
N TYR A 312 -5.88 17.05 11.85
CA TYR A 312 -6.28 15.83 11.14
C TYR A 312 -5.22 15.30 10.18
N LEU A 313 -4.32 16.17 9.73
CA LEU A 313 -3.13 15.78 8.97
C LEU A 313 -1.87 16.10 9.76
N ARG A 314 -0.89 15.20 9.66
CA ARG A 314 0.47 15.43 10.13
C ARG A 314 1.43 15.38 8.96
N GLN A 315 2.25 16.40 8.85
CA GLN A 315 3.35 16.42 7.90
C GLN A 315 4.59 15.87 8.60
N GLN A 316 5.17 14.82 8.07
CA GLN A 316 6.43 14.26 8.53
C GLN A 316 7.45 14.32 7.40
N LEU A 317 8.69 14.71 7.69
CA LEU A 317 9.80 14.43 6.82
C LEU A 317 10.00 12.91 6.80
N GLY A 318 10.14 12.31 5.62
CA GLY A 318 10.22 10.86 5.48
C GLY A 318 11.40 10.30 6.25
N GLY A 319 11.08 9.57 7.32
CA GLY A 319 11.97 8.70 8.05
C GLY A 319 11.30 7.35 8.20
N TRP A 320 12.07 6.27 8.28
CA TRP A 320 11.53 4.95 8.62
C TRP A 320 11.04 4.97 10.07
N CYS A 321 9.74 4.61 10.28
CA CYS A 321 9.28 4.12 11.57
C CYS A 321 9.52 2.61 11.66
#